data_d9fa89f68bd2ac9fb0896a07b5ff6008
#
_entry.id   d9fa89f68bd2ac9fb0896a07b5ff6008
#
_cell.length_a   1.000
_cell.length_b   1.000
_cell.length_c   1.000
_cell.angle_alpha   90.00
_cell.angle_beta   90.00
_cell.angle_gamma   90.00
#
_symmetry.space_group_name_H-M   'P 1'
#
loop_
_entity.id
_entity.type
_entity.pdbx_description
1 polymer ?
#
loop_
_entity_poly.entity_id
_entity_poly.type
_entity_poly.pdbx_seq_one_letter_code
_entity_poly.pdbx_strand_id
1 'polypeptide(L)'
;MPINNVEVNLYEMTSDRRRATKNKTLIYTEDCKLLGDVDVQRPTLILQGDVANYATINYMYIPVFGRYYFLDPPRVLPGENGLVEISGTCDVLSTAWETGLKDLDAIIDKQETFYNLKLNDGSFQACVNDIVQTKEFTIGTGEGFGSPGYVLVVAG
;
A
#
# COMPACT_ATOMS: atom_id res chain seq x y z
N MET A 1 10.32 23.31 -21.30
CA MET A 1 10.79 24.33 -20.37
C MET A 1 11.62 23.64 -19.31
N PRO A 2 12.83 24.07 -19.02
CA PRO A 2 13.56 23.51 -17.90
C PRO A 2 12.83 23.88 -16.61
N ILE A 3 12.49 22.87 -15.81
CA ILE A 3 11.89 23.06 -14.48
C ILE A 3 13.04 23.44 -13.54
N ASN A 4 13.25 24.74 -13.32
CA ASN A 4 14.36 25.20 -12.50
C ASN A 4 14.04 25.19 -10.99
N ASN A 5 12.78 25.35 -10.62
CA ASN A 5 12.33 25.27 -9.24
C ASN A 5 11.10 24.35 -9.19
N VAL A 6 11.13 23.43 -8.23
CA VAL A 6 10.07 22.46 -8.00
C VAL A 6 9.63 22.59 -6.55
N GLU A 7 8.34 22.83 -6.34
CA GLU A 7 7.75 22.77 -5.01
C GLU A 7 7.82 21.34 -4.47
N VAL A 8 8.27 21.20 -3.24
CA VAL A 8 8.37 19.92 -2.54
C VAL A 8 7.78 20.05 -1.15
N ASN A 9 6.91 19.12 -0.82
CA ASN A 9 6.36 18.98 0.52
C ASN A 9 7.16 17.92 1.30
N LEU A 10 7.77 18.33 2.38
CA LEU A 10 8.63 17.50 3.23
C LEU A 10 7.88 17.08 4.50
N TYR A 11 7.89 15.79 4.78
CA TYR A 11 7.13 15.20 5.88
C TYR A 11 8.02 14.39 6.82
N GLU A 12 7.60 14.34 8.07
CA GLU A 12 7.97 13.30 9.00
C GLU A 12 6.92 12.20 8.95
N MET A 13 7.33 10.98 8.60
CA MET A 13 6.47 9.81 8.55
C MET A 13 6.82 8.86 9.68
N THR A 14 5.80 8.45 10.45
CA THR A 14 5.94 7.55 11.61
C THR A 14 5.40 6.14 11.35
N SER A 15 4.70 5.94 10.24
CA SER A 15 4.10 4.64 9.90
C SER A 15 5.07 3.70 9.18
N ASP A 16 4.74 2.40 9.17
CA ASP A 16 5.49 1.39 8.41
C ASP A 16 5.48 1.71 6.91
N ARG A 17 6.64 1.51 6.26
CA ARG A 17 6.82 1.69 4.80
C ARG A 17 5.89 0.83 3.95
N ARG A 18 5.41 -0.31 4.48
CA ARG A 18 4.54 -1.26 3.78
C ARG A 18 3.06 -0.86 3.75
N ARG A 19 2.66 0.14 4.53
CA ARG A 19 1.26 0.60 4.54
C ARG A 19 0.99 1.46 3.31
N ALA A 20 -0.17 1.29 2.68
CA ALA A 20 -0.60 2.16 1.59
C ALA A 20 -0.92 3.57 2.10
N THR A 21 -1.61 3.66 3.24
CA THR A 21 -1.90 4.93 3.91
C THR A 21 -0.85 5.22 4.96
N LYS A 22 -0.18 6.37 4.85
CA LYS A 22 0.90 6.80 5.76
C LYS A 22 0.41 7.84 6.76
N ASN A 23 0.80 7.68 8.02
CA ASN A 23 0.72 8.77 9.00
C ASN A 23 1.92 9.69 8.77
N LYS A 24 1.67 10.87 8.24
CA LYS A 24 2.69 11.85 7.85
C LYS A 24 2.32 13.23 8.38
N THR A 25 3.29 13.93 8.91
CA THR A 25 3.17 15.32 9.37
C THR A 25 3.97 16.21 8.44
N LEU A 26 3.34 17.21 7.87
CA LEU A 26 4.03 18.20 7.03
C LEU A 26 4.93 19.07 7.91
N ILE A 27 6.21 19.14 7.59
CA ILE A 27 7.19 19.94 8.30
C ILE A 27 7.52 21.20 7.49
N TYR A 28 7.86 21.03 6.20
CA TYR A 28 8.22 22.16 5.32
C TYR A 28 7.57 21.99 3.95
N THR A 29 7.29 23.15 3.32
CA THR A 29 7.02 23.26 1.89
C THR A 29 8.06 24.21 1.33
N GLU A 30 8.92 23.73 0.44
CA GLU A 30 10.05 24.49 -0.09
C GLU A 30 10.17 24.35 -1.60
N ASP A 31 10.73 25.38 -2.22
CA ASP A 31 11.10 25.37 -3.63
C ASP A 31 12.53 24.87 -3.78
N CYS A 32 12.69 23.73 -4.43
CA CYS A 32 13.98 23.05 -4.59
C CYS A 32 14.48 23.13 -6.03
N LYS A 33 15.77 22.97 -6.19
CA LYS A 33 16.38 22.72 -7.49
C LYS A 33 16.60 21.21 -7.67
N LEU A 34 16.27 20.74 -8.87
CA LEU A 34 16.59 19.37 -9.27
C LEU A 34 18.03 19.31 -9.73
N LEU A 35 18.75 18.28 -9.31
CA LEU A 35 20.14 18.05 -9.68
C LEU A 35 20.21 17.25 -10.98
N GLY A 36 20.66 17.91 -12.07
CA GLY A 36 20.92 17.25 -13.36
C GLY A 36 19.71 16.71 -14.07
N ASP A 37 19.91 15.63 -14.81
CA ASP A 37 18.83 14.88 -15.46
C ASP A 37 18.00 14.16 -14.39
N VAL A 38 16.69 14.40 -14.42
CA VAL A 38 15.79 13.95 -13.34
C VAL A 38 15.28 12.56 -13.62
N ASP A 39 15.67 11.61 -12.80
CA ASP A 39 14.95 10.34 -12.69
C ASP A 39 13.73 10.52 -11.79
N VAL A 40 12.54 10.39 -12.37
CA VAL A 40 11.26 10.51 -11.64
C VAL A 40 11.09 9.44 -10.57
N GLN A 41 11.80 8.32 -10.65
CA GLN A 41 11.77 7.28 -9.63
C GLN A 41 12.75 7.54 -8.47
N ARG A 42 13.85 8.24 -8.77
CA ARG A 42 14.90 8.58 -7.80
C ARG A 42 15.37 10.03 -7.97
N PRO A 43 14.52 11.00 -7.66
CA PRO A 43 14.92 12.40 -7.76
C PRO A 43 15.95 12.75 -6.69
N THR A 44 16.92 13.58 -7.09
CA THR A 44 17.85 14.22 -6.18
C THR A 44 17.60 15.72 -6.17
N LEU A 45 17.42 16.27 -4.98
CA LEU A 45 17.04 17.66 -4.72
C LEU A 45 18.16 18.37 -4.00
N ILE A 46 18.33 19.66 -4.31
CA ILE A 46 19.20 20.57 -3.56
C ILE A 46 18.31 21.56 -2.81
N LEU A 47 18.45 21.56 -1.49
CA LEU A 47 17.79 22.45 -0.57
C LEU A 47 18.78 23.44 0.03
N GLN A 48 18.31 24.64 0.38
CA GLN A 48 19.11 25.62 1.08
C GLN A 48 18.72 25.63 2.57
N GLY A 49 19.66 25.34 3.42
CA GLY A 49 19.43 25.34 4.87
C GLY A 49 20.47 24.53 5.65
N ASP A 50 20.27 24.47 6.96
CA ASP A 50 21.09 23.62 7.82
C ASP A 50 20.62 22.16 7.76
N VAL A 51 21.54 21.24 7.62
CA VAL A 51 21.25 19.79 7.60
C VAL A 51 20.50 19.33 8.85
N ALA A 52 20.69 19.99 9.98
CA ALA A 52 19.99 19.68 11.23
C ALA A 52 18.46 19.84 11.10
N ASN A 53 18.00 20.79 10.29
CA ASN A 53 16.58 21.03 10.05
C ASN A 53 15.92 19.89 9.27
N TYR A 54 16.69 19.15 8.47
CA TYR A 54 16.22 18.07 7.64
C TYR A 54 16.45 16.68 8.23
N ALA A 55 17.05 16.60 9.41
CA ALA A 55 17.43 15.32 10.03
C ALA A 55 16.22 14.41 10.39
N THR A 56 15.07 15.00 10.69
CA THR A 56 13.84 14.26 11.04
C THR A 56 12.98 13.92 9.84
N ILE A 57 13.28 14.52 8.69
CA ILE A 57 12.48 14.36 7.48
C ILE A 57 12.85 13.06 6.78
N ASN A 58 11.88 12.21 6.55
CA ASN A 58 12.10 10.88 5.96
C ASN A 58 11.15 10.58 4.80
N TYR A 59 10.26 11.53 4.44
CA TYR A 59 9.25 11.35 3.41
C TYR A 59 8.97 12.66 2.67
N MET A 60 8.71 12.60 1.36
CA MET A 60 8.37 13.79 0.58
C MET A 60 7.30 13.52 -0.47
N TYR A 61 6.63 14.58 -0.89
CA TYR A 61 5.73 14.59 -2.03
C TYR A 61 6.14 15.69 -3.00
N ILE A 62 6.25 15.35 -4.27
CA ILE A 62 6.56 16.29 -5.35
C ILE A 62 5.32 16.45 -6.22
N PRO A 63 4.59 17.58 -6.11
CA PRO A 63 3.34 17.80 -6.84
C PRO A 63 3.47 17.69 -8.35
N VAL A 64 4.58 18.21 -8.92
CA VAL A 64 4.83 18.17 -10.37
C VAL A 64 4.93 16.74 -10.90
N PHE A 65 5.42 15.79 -10.10
CA PHE A 65 5.49 14.39 -10.46
C PHE A 65 4.26 13.60 -9.99
N GLY A 66 3.46 14.18 -9.09
CA GLY A 66 2.31 13.52 -8.46
C GLY A 66 2.71 12.27 -7.67
N ARG A 67 3.91 12.25 -7.09
CA ARG A 67 4.48 11.05 -6.46
C ARG A 67 5.02 11.31 -5.07
N TYR A 68 4.93 10.26 -4.25
CA TYR A 68 5.53 10.19 -2.92
C TYR A 68 6.88 9.47 -2.97
N TYR A 69 7.78 9.85 -2.06
CA TYR A 69 9.14 9.31 -2.00
C TYR A 69 9.59 9.09 -0.56
N PHE A 70 10.29 8.00 -0.33
CA PHE A 70 11.06 7.78 0.87
C PHE A 70 12.41 8.49 0.71
N LEU A 71 12.81 9.24 1.72
CA LEU A 71 14.06 9.99 1.69
C LEU A 71 15.21 9.17 2.24
N ASP A 72 16.36 9.31 1.60
CA ASP A 72 17.64 8.92 2.15
C ASP A 72 18.17 10.01 3.13
N PRO A 73 19.09 9.68 4.03
CA PRO A 73 19.67 10.67 4.93
C PRO A 73 20.25 11.87 4.17
N PRO A 74 19.99 13.11 4.62
CA PRO A 74 20.47 14.32 3.97
C PRO A 74 22.01 14.37 3.96
N ARG A 75 22.58 14.91 2.88
CA ARG A 75 24.02 15.08 2.70
C ARG A 75 24.37 16.55 2.53
N VAL A 76 25.42 17.00 3.18
CA VAL A 76 25.95 18.35 2.99
C VAL A 76 26.84 18.39 1.75
N LEU A 77 26.59 19.34 0.86
CA LEU A 77 27.45 19.54 -0.31
C LEU A 77 28.75 20.25 0.10
N PRO A 78 29.93 19.67 -0.19
CA PRO A 78 31.22 20.31 0.14
C PRO A 78 31.43 21.58 -0.68
N GLY A 79 31.85 22.66 -0.04
CA GLY A 79 32.23 23.89 -0.69
C GLY A 79 31.15 24.97 -0.79
N GLU A 80 29.90 24.67 -0.50
CA GLU A 80 28.80 25.64 -0.51
C GLU A 80 28.11 25.64 0.86
N ASN A 81 28.21 26.78 1.56
CA ASN A 81 27.58 26.93 2.87
C ASN A 81 26.05 26.89 2.75
N GLY A 82 25.44 25.93 3.44
CA GLY A 82 23.99 25.83 3.56
C GLY A 82 23.30 25.14 2.40
N LEU A 83 23.98 24.34 1.58
CA LEU A 83 23.34 23.46 0.62
C LEU A 83 23.31 22.01 1.11
N VAL A 84 22.11 21.43 1.04
CA VAL A 84 21.86 20.06 1.45
C VAL A 84 21.28 19.29 0.27
N GLU A 85 21.89 18.17 -0.04
CA GLU A 85 21.40 17.22 -1.03
C GLU A 85 20.52 16.18 -0.34
N ILE A 86 19.31 15.98 -0.88
CA ILE A 86 18.40 14.94 -0.45
C ILE A 86 18.00 14.10 -1.67
N SER A 87 18.20 12.80 -1.59
CA SER A 87 17.72 11.85 -2.59
C SER A 87 16.53 11.06 -2.06
N GLY A 88 15.65 10.67 -2.96
CA GLY A 88 14.46 9.91 -2.59
C GLY A 88 14.23 8.71 -3.51
N THR A 89 13.56 7.70 -2.99
CA THR A 89 13.08 6.55 -3.76
C THR A 89 11.56 6.55 -3.79
N CYS A 90 10.98 6.40 -4.98
CA CYS A 90 9.53 6.47 -5.17
C CYS A 90 8.79 5.43 -4.31
N ASP A 91 7.79 5.90 -3.55
CA ASP A 91 6.80 5.06 -2.88
C ASP A 91 5.65 4.77 -3.85
N VAL A 92 5.81 3.70 -4.60
CA VAL A 92 4.83 3.28 -5.61
C VAL A 92 3.48 2.94 -4.99
N LEU A 93 3.49 2.32 -3.80
CA LEU A 93 2.26 1.88 -3.14
C LEU A 93 1.39 3.07 -2.72
N SER A 94 1.96 4.05 -2.01
CA SER A 94 1.20 5.24 -1.59
C SER A 94 0.82 6.11 -2.78
N THR A 95 1.69 6.22 -3.79
CA THR A 95 1.38 6.95 -5.02
C THR A 95 0.21 6.31 -5.77
N ALA A 96 0.23 4.99 -5.98
CA ALA A 96 -0.85 4.28 -6.65
C ALA A 96 -2.15 4.30 -5.84
N TRP A 97 -2.05 4.22 -4.51
CA TRP A 97 -3.21 4.30 -3.62
C TRP A 97 -3.94 5.64 -3.76
N GLU A 98 -3.22 6.75 -3.72
CA GLU A 98 -3.82 8.08 -3.87
C GLU A 98 -4.30 8.37 -5.30
N THR A 99 -3.69 7.75 -6.30
CA THR A 99 -4.04 7.94 -7.72
C THR A 99 -5.32 7.22 -8.13
N GLY A 100 -5.78 6.22 -7.35
CA GLY A 100 -7.03 5.53 -7.66
C GLY A 100 -7.13 4.10 -7.17
N LEU A 101 -6.06 3.52 -6.63
CA LEU A 101 -6.12 2.14 -6.13
C LEU A 101 -7.11 2.00 -4.97
N LYS A 102 -7.32 3.05 -4.18
CA LYS A 102 -8.29 3.11 -3.09
C LYS A 102 -9.75 3.00 -3.55
N ASP A 103 -10.02 3.36 -4.81
CA ASP A 103 -11.37 3.39 -5.39
C ASP A 103 -11.66 2.12 -6.21
N LEU A 104 -10.70 1.15 -6.22
CA LEU A 104 -10.87 -0.13 -6.90
C LEU A 104 -11.59 -1.14 -6.01
N ASP A 105 -12.74 -1.58 -6.47
CA ASP A 105 -13.40 -2.78 -5.94
C ASP A 105 -12.79 -4.02 -6.58
N ALA A 106 -12.11 -4.84 -5.79
CA ALA A 106 -11.51 -6.09 -6.23
C ALA A 106 -12.33 -7.28 -5.72
N ILE A 107 -12.76 -8.14 -6.64
CA ILE A 107 -13.32 -9.46 -6.31
C ILE A 107 -12.16 -10.44 -6.31
N ILE A 108 -11.93 -11.08 -5.16
CA ILE A 108 -10.92 -12.12 -5.01
C ILE A 108 -11.63 -13.46 -5.01
N ASP A 109 -11.38 -14.27 -6.03
CA ASP A 109 -11.81 -15.65 -6.09
C ASP A 109 -10.63 -16.57 -5.81
N LYS A 110 -10.81 -17.49 -4.87
CA LYS A 110 -9.83 -18.51 -4.53
C LYS A 110 -10.40 -19.87 -4.86
N GLN A 111 -9.68 -20.63 -5.67
CA GLN A 111 -10.05 -21.98 -6.04
C GLN A 111 -8.91 -22.93 -5.71
N GLU A 112 -9.19 -23.96 -4.91
CA GLU A 112 -8.29 -25.08 -4.69
C GLU A 112 -8.76 -26.35 -5.37
N THR A 113 -7.81 -27.11 -5.88
CA THR A 113 -8.06 -28.33 -6.65
C THR A 113 -8.39 -29.52 -5.76
N PHE A 114 -8.14 -29.46 -4.44
CA PHE A 114 -8.29 -30.57 -3.50
C PHE A 114 -8.90 -30.12 -2.15
N TYR A 115 -10.04 -30.67 -1.81
CA TYR A 115 -10.70 -30.83 -0.48
C TYR A 115 -10.36 -29.87 0.66
N ASN A 116 -9.99 -28.64 0.39
CA ASN A 116 -9.83 -27.66 1.44
C ASN A 116 -11.07 -26.79 1.54
N LEU A 117 -11.95 -27.13 2.47
CA LEU A 117 -13.17 -26.38 2.76
C LEU A 117 -12.89 -24.96 3.30
N LYS A 118 -11.64 -24.68 3.69
CA LYS A 118 -11.23 -23.36 4.19
C LYS A 118 -9.89 -22.97 3.59
N LEU A 119 -9.94 -22.19 2.53
CA LEU A 119 -8.78 -21.55 1.91
C LEU A 119 -8.19 -20.48 2.83
N ASN A 120 -7.53 -20.89 3.89
CA ASN A 120 -6.85 -20.00 4.81
C ASN A 120 -5.33 -20.13 4.61
N ASP A 121 -4.81 -19.48 3.57
CA ASP A 121 -3.37 -19.44 3.28
C ASP A 121 -2.66 -18.27 3.99
N GLY A 122 -3.37 -17.51 4.84
CA GLY A 122 -2.84 -16.37 5.57
C GLY A 122 -2.64 -15.11 4.73
N SER A 123 -2.75 -15.16 3.39
CA SER A 123 -2.55 -14.00 2.53
C SER A 123 -3.81 -13.16 2.36
N PHE A 124 -4.99 -13.81 2.33
CA PHE A 124 -6.28 -13.13 2.24
C PHE A 124 -7.32 -13.87 3.06
N GLN A 125 -8.11 -13.13 3.84
CA GLN A 125 -9.30 -13.67 4.48
C GLN A 125 -10.45 -13.68 3.46
N ALA A 126 -10.78 -14.85 2.93
CA ALA A 126 -11.99 -15.02 2.16
C ALA A 126 -13.16 -15.35 3.10
N CYS A 127 -14.28 -14.66 2.97
CA CYS A 127 -15.53 -15.07 3.60
C CYS A 127 -16.00 -16.37 2.93
N VAL A 128 -15.97 -17.46 3.69
CA VAL A 128 -16.58 -18.71 3.23
C VAL A 128 -18.09 -18.58 3.44
N ASN A 129 -18.82 -18.46 2.36
CA ASN A 129 -20.28 -18.67 2.40
C ASN A 129 -20.51 -20.18 2.44
N ASP A 130 -20.62 -20.73 3.62
CA ASP A 130 -21.05 -22.12 3.81
C ASP A 130 -22.52 -22.21 3.37
N ILE A 131 -22.75 -22.59 2.12
CA ILE A 131 -24.09 -22.92 1.65
C ILE A 131 -24.38 -24.33 2.14
N VAL A 132 -24.94 -24.45 3.32
CA VAL A 132 -25.44 -25.71 3.83
C VAL A 132 -26.86 -25.91 3.28
N GLN A 133 -27.02 -26.80 2.31
CA GLN A 133 -28.33 -27.24 1.87
C GLN A 133 -28.73 -28.50 2.67
N THR A 134 -29.70 -28.34 3.56
CA THR A 134 -30.29 -29.46 4.26
C THR A 134 -31.52 -29.93 3.47
N LYS A 135 -31.46 -31.15 2.94
CA LYS A 135 -32.59 -31.75 2.25
C LYS A 135 -33.19 -32.83 3.15
N GLU A 136 -34.36 -32.55 3.67
CA GLU A 136 -35.13 -33.56 4.41
C GLU A 136 -35.87 -34.49 3.43
N PHE A 137 -35.59 -35.77 3.56
CA PHE A 137 -36.35 -36.79 2.83
C PHE A 137 -37.41 -37.34 3.77
N THR A 138 -38.66 -37.04 3.51
CA THR A 138 -39.79 -37.65 4.20
C THR A 138 -39.98 -39.05 3.61
N ILE A 139 -39.54 -40.07 4.35
CA ILE A 139 -39.85 -41.43 3.98
C ILE A 139 -41.31 -41.70 4.34
N GLY A 140 -42.11 -41.91 3.32
CA GLY A 140 -43.53 -42.24 3.50
C GLY A 140 -43.69 -43.47 4.45
N THR A 141 -44.76 -43.45 5.22
CA THR A 141 -45.10 -44.47 6.23
C THR A 141 -45.39 -45.85 5.60
N GLY A 142 -44.38 -46.47 5.03
CA GLY A 142 -44.47 -47.80 4.44
C GLY A 142 -43.12 -48.48 4.47
N GLU A 143 -42.94 -49.28 5.45
CA GLU A 143 -41.92 -50.33 5.60
C GLU A 143 -40.48 -49.99 5.29
N GLY A 144 -39.69 -49.83 6.36
CA GLY A 144 -38.35 -50.38 6.38
C GLY A 144 -37.17 -49.50 6.15
N PHE A 145 -37.07 -48.38 6.79
CA PHE A 145 -35.80 -48.00 7.42
C PHE A 145 -36.10 -47.60 8.85
N GLY A 146 -35.94 -48.55 9.77
CA GLY A 146 -36.04 -48.27 11.19
C GLY A 146 -35.08 -47.15 11.55
N SER A 147 -35.53 -46.18 12.37
CA SER A 147 -34.70 -45.16 12.97
C SER A 147 -33.29 -45.68 13.27
N PRO A 148 -32.25 -45.11 12.73
CA PRO A 148 -31.95 -43.68 12.77
C PRO A 148 -32.03 -43.02 11.40
N GLY A 149 -32.55 -41.79 11.40
CA GLY A 149 -32.53 -40.93 10.19
C GLY A 149 -31.11 -40.59 9.79
N TYR A 150 -30.78 -40.81 8.54
CA TYR A 150 -29.52 -40.40 7.96
C TYR A 150 -29.65 -38.97 7.43
N VAL A 151 -28.78 -38.09 7.91
CA VAL A 151 -28.68 -36.73 7.35
C VAL A 151 -27.51 -36.74 6.38
N LEU A 152 -27.79 -36.58 5.10
CA LEU A 152 -26.76 -36.35 4.10
C LEU A 152 -26.51 -34.86 4.00
N VAL A 153 -25.35 -34.40 4.49
CA VAL A 153 -24.91 -33.03 4.30
C VAL A 153 -24.04 -32.99 3.04
N VAL A 154 -24.55 -32.34 1.99
CA VAL A 154 -23.77 -32.08 0.79
C VAL A 154 -23.30 -30.64 0.86
N ALA A 155 -21.98 -30.43 1.08
CA ALA A 155 -21.34 -29.16 0.93
C ALA A 155 -20.92 -29.00 -0.55
N GLY A 156 -21.40 -27.96 -1.19
CA GLY A 156 -21.06 -27.56 -2.56
C GLY A 156 -20.09 -26.39 -2.58
#